data_8e4cb3110a938af816fa07a59e8c1f49
#
_entry.id   8e4cb3110a938af816fa07a59e8c1f49
#
_cell.length_a   1.000
_cell.length_b   1.000
_cell.length_c   1.000
_cell.angle_alpha   90.00
_cell.angle_beta   90.00
_cell.angle_gamma   90.00
#
_symmetry.space_group_name_H-M   'P 1'
#
loop_
_entity.id
_entity.type
_entity.pdbx_description
1 polymer ?
#
loop_
_entity_poly.entity_id
_entity_poly.type
_entity_poly.pdbx_seq_one_letter_code
_entity_poly.pdbx_strand_id
1 'polypeptide(L)'
;MKEQGLDIARELLRERYFTNLKQSDDLFVGIELELPIVHLTGQAVEFSVVFDLFDQLVEQLPLSIEKADDNGQAIQLVSDETDDRILFEVGYNTLEFAFGRAETIGEVEKRFLTYLAVMQPILKNRDHLLTGFGVNPFWDKNDNRPVASPRYEMLMAYLKLGAGRDDVHVSHANYGAFIQGSQIQLDVTSENLLPTLNTFNAIEPIKAWLFANSYLWNGQLDTLISRDVFWEESMHGVFPENTGVFTETFDDPETFLDYLTRTALFTRTSETNAYYFEPIQATDYFNHDEIPAFDLVGNDLVLTPSPFDFKTHRSYQYQNLTTRGTVEFRSSCAQPISSSFTVAAFHLGLMQELSAFEALIANHAFYEDYGRDYPKLRRRFSVPDLSSEELDDVTKFAKDLLDLATVGLEKRGFGEAKYLAALYQRVKTKENPAIKALHLLEAGKTLSEISEIFADGKDI
;
A
#
# COMPACT_ATOMS: atom_id res chain seq x y z
N MET A 1 0.22 -20.46 -32.50
CA MET A 1 1.25 -20.17 -31.48
C MET A 1 0.81 -19.01 -30.54
N LYS A 2 0.41 -17.82 -31.06
CA LYS A 2 -0.03 -16.70 -30.18
C LYS A 2 -1.25 -17.04 -29.32
N GLU A 3 -2.30 -17.65 -29.90
CA GLU A 3 -3.47 -18.09 -29.12
C GLU A 3 -3.10 -19.13 -28.05
N GLN A 4 -2.23 -20.06 -28.36
CA GLN A 4 -1.78 -21.09 -27.42
C GLN A 4 -0.97 -20.49 -26.24
N GLY A 5 -0.17 -19.46 -26.49
CA GLY A 5 0.58 -18.76 -25.44
C GLY A 5 -0.32 -18.01 -24.46
N LEU A 6 -1.35 -17.35 -24.99
CA LEU A 6 -2.36 -16.66 -24.17
C LEU A 6 -3.16 -17.66 -23.32
N ASP A 7 -3.60 -18.79 -23.88
CA ASP A 7 -4.34 -19.80 -23.13
C ASP A 7 -3.52 -20.36 -21.95
N ILE A 8 -2.22 -20.59 -22.18
CA ILE A 8 -1.30 -21.01 -21.10
C ILE A 8 -1.21 -19.92 -20.00
N ALA A 9 -1.03 -18.66 -20.39
CA ALA A 9 -0.94 -17.55 -19.43
C ALA A 9 -2.23 -17.41 -18.62
N ARG A 10 -3.40 -17.50 -19.26
CA ARG A 10 -4.72 -17.46 -18.59
C ARG A 10 -4.85 -18.56 -17.54
N GLU A 11 -4.50 -19.80 -17.90
CA GLU A 11 -4.62 -20.93 -16.98
C GLU A 11 -3.67 -20.79 -15.78
N LEU A 12 -2.42 -20.35 -15.99
CA LEU A 12 -1.46 -20.09 -14.92
C LEU A 12 -1.93 -18.97 -13.96
N LEU A 13 -2.51 -17.89 -14.49
CA LEU A 13 -3.08 -16.82 -13.69
C LEU A 13 -4.34 -17.26 -12.93
N ARG A 14 -5.19 -18.07 -13.56
CA ARG A 14 -6.37 -18.67 -12.93
C ARG A 14 -5.97 -19.56 -11.75
N GLU A 15 -5.03 -20.48 -11.98
CA GLU A 15 -4.49 -21.34 -10.91
C GLU A 15 -3.91 -20.51 -9.78
N ARG A 16 -3.15 -19.46 -10.11
CA ARG A 16 -2.48 -18.62 -9.11
C ARG A 16 -3.43 -17.83 -8.23
N TYR A 17 -4.48 -17.24 -8.78
CA TYR A 17 -5.29 -16.26 -8.08
C TYR A 17 -6.67 -16.77 -7.66
N PHE A 18 -7.30 -17.66 -8.40
CA PHE A 18 -8.69 -18.07 -8.14
C PHE A 18 -8.82 -19.34 -7.29
N THR A 19 -7.74 -20.13 -7.19
CA THR A 19 -7.78 -21.43 -6.47
C THR A 19 -7.99 -21.26 -4.96
N ASN A 20 -7.52 -20.16 -4.40
CA ASN A 20 -7.51 -19.90 -2.94
C ASN A 20 -8.65 -19.00 -2.46
N LEU A 21 -9.63 -18.68 -3.31
CA LEU A 21 -10.82 -17.95 -2.89
C LEU A 21 -11.53 -18.67 -1.75
N LYS A 22 -12.05 -17.90 -0.78
CA LYS A 22 -12.64 -18.46 0.43
C LYS A 22 -13.96 -19.18 0.12
N GLN A 23 -14.30 -20.13 0.99
CA GLN A 23 -15.54 -20.90 0.89
C GLN A 23 -16.59 -20.46 1.91
N SER A 24 -16.24 -19.57 2.83
CA SER A 24 -17.14 -18.98 3.82
C SER A 24 -17.08 -17.46 3.77
N ASP A 25 -18.16 -16.82 4.18
CA ASP A 25 -18.28 -15.36 4.27
C ASP A 25 -17.73 -14.82 5.61
N ASP A 26 -17.00 -15.63 6.38
CA ASP A 26 -16.34 -15.17 7.61
C ASP A 26 -15.32 -14.08 7.26
N LEU A 27 -15.55 -12.90 7.80
CA LEU A 27 -14.76 -11.72 7.45
C LEU A 27 -13.66 -11.48 8.49
N PHE A 28 -12.46 -11.88 8.14
CA PHE A 28 -11.24 -11.56 8.89
C PHE A 28 -10.50 -10.40 8.23
N VAL A 29 -9.63 -9.76 8.99
CA VAL A 29 -8.84 -8.63 8.53
C VAL A 29 -7.34 -8.94 8.66
N GLY A 30 -6.58 -8.70 7.59
CA GLY A 30 -5.13 -8.55 7.61
C GLY A 30 -4.80 -7.07 7.57
N ILE A 31 -3.86 -6.62 8.39
CA ILE A 31 -3.46 -5.22 8.47
C ILE A 31 -1.95 -5.13 8.30
N GLU A 32 -1.50 -4.27 7.40
CA GLU A 32 -0.09 -3.91 7.23
C GLU A 32 0.03 -2.40 7.40
N LEU A 33 0.90 -1.97 8.33
CA LEU A 33 1.17 -0.56 8.59
C LEU A 33 2.65 -0.28 8.31
N GLU A 34 2.92 0.53 7.30
CA GLU A 34 4.25 1.03 7.00
C GLU A 34 4.42 2.40 7.66
N LEU A 35 5.43 2.58 8.50
CA LEU A 35 5.67 3.82 9.21
C LEU A 35 7.11 4.30 9.03
N PRO A 36 7.33 5.58 8.69
CA PRO A 36 8.68 6.13 8.57
C PRO A 36 9.31 6.35 9.94
N ILE A 37 10.61 6.07 10.04
CA ILE A 37 11.46 6.55 11.10
C ILE A 37 11.99 7.92 10.68
N VAL A 38 12.01 8.88 11.59
CA VAL A 38 12.53 10.23 11.38
C VAL A 38 13.51 10.60 12.48
N HIS A 39 14.50 11.45 12.14
CA HIS A 39 15.36 12.09 13.12
C HIS A 39 14.73 13.42 13.56
N LEU A 40 14.51 13.64 14.87
CA LEU A 40 13.78 14.79 15.43
C LEU A 40 14.44 16.15 15.15
N THR A 41 15.72 16.17 14.80
CA THR A 41 16.40 17.41 14.39
C THR A 41 16.40 17.63 12.87
N GLY A 42 15.67 16.80 12.10
CA GLY A 42 15.58 16.90 10.65
C GLY A 42 16.83 16.47 9.89
N GLN A 43 17.69 15.68 10.55
CA GLN A 43 18.84 15.01 9.94
C GLN A 43 18.46 13.65 9.33
N ALA A 44 19.43 12.99 8.70
CA ALA A 44 19.27 11.62 8.23
C ALA A 44 19.08 10.66 9.42
N VAL A 45 18.28 9.61 9.22
CA VAL A 45 18.17 8.50 10.17
C VAL A 45 19.52 7.79 10.33
N GLU A 46 19.93 7.58 11.58
CA GLU A 46 21.13 6.83 11.90
C GLU A 46 20.83 5.33 11.91
N PHE A 47 21.38 4.58 10.96
CA PHE A 47 21.13 3.13 10.87
C PHE A 47 21.56 2.34 12.11
N SER A 48 22.60 2.78 12.82
CA SER A 48 22.97 2.19 14.11
C SER A 48 21.82 2.22 15.13
N VAL A 49 21.00 3.28 15.11
CA VAL A 49 19.84 3.40 16.01
C VAL A 49 18.75 2.39 15.66
N VAL A 50 18.47 2.22 14.36
CA VAL A 50 17.42 1.29 13.93
C VAL A 50 17.87 -0.18 14.03
N PHE A 51 19.14 -0.46 13.93
CA PHE A 51 19.69 -1.80 14.19
C PHE A 51 19.65 -2.15 15.68
N ASP A 52 20.11 -1.24 16.54
CA ASP A 52 20.00 -1.38 17.99
C ASP A 52 18.54 -1.54 18.44
N LEU A 53 17.58 -0.91 17.72
CA LEU A 53 16.16 -1.10 18.01
C LEU A 53 15.76 -2.58 17.89
N PHE A 54 16.12 -3.24 16.79
CA PHE A 54 15.76 -4.66 16.58
C PHE A 54 16.36 -5.57 17.65
N ASP A 55 17.61 -5.35 18.04
CA ASP A 55 18.25 -6.09 19.12
C ASP A 55 17.50 -5.93 20.45
N GLN A 56 17.11 -4.69 20.80
CA GLN A 56 16.36 -4.41 22.01
C GLN A 56 14.92 -4.96 21.98
N LEU A 57 14.28 -5.02 20.80
CA LEU A 57 12.95 -5.62 20.67
C LEU A 57 12.96 -7.10 20.95
N VAL A 58 13.96 -7.83 20.48
CA VAL A 58 14.14 -9.26 20.78
C VAL A 58 14.41 -9.50 22.27
N GLU A 59 15.09 -8.57 22.95
CA GLU A 59 15.34 -8.66 24.39
C GLU A 59 14.11 -8.37 25.25
N GLN A 60 13.21 -7.49 24.81
CA GLN A 60 12.12 -6.94 25.63
C GLN A 60 10.73 -7.50 25.29
N LEU A 61 10.57 -8.11 24.12
CA LEU A 61 9.31 -8.63 23.60
C LEU A 61 9.45 -10.08 23.17
N PRO A 62 8.38 -10.86 23.11
CA PRO A 62 8.40 -12.23 22.61
C PRO A 62 8.54 -12.25 21.07
N LEU A 63 9.70 -11.82 20.60
CA LEU A 63 10.05 -11.72 19.18
C LEU A 63 11.36 -12.46 18.93
N SER A 64 11.45 -13.13 17.79
CA SER A 64 12.63 -13.83 17.29
C SER A 64 13.07 -13.24 15.95
N ILE A 65 14.37 -13.34 15.63
CA ILE A 65 14.89 -12.93 14.32
C ILE A 65 14.46 -13.98 13.29
N GLU A 66 13.63 -13.59 12.31
CA GLU A 66 13.22 -14.45 11.20
C GLU A 66 14.16 -14.32 10.00
N LYS A 67 14.67 -13.09 9.72
CA LYS A 67 15.62 -12.84 8.65
C LYS A 67 16.69 -11.83 9.04
N ALA A 68 17.89 -12.06 8.50
CA ALA A 68 18.99 -11.11 8.52
C ALA A 68 19.38 -10.71 7.08
N ASP A 69 19.99 -9.55 6.93
CA ASP A 69 20.56 -9.10 5.66
C ASP A 69 21.91 -9.77 5.37
N ASP A 70 22.50 -9.47 4.19
CA ASP A 70 23.77 -10.05 3.77
C ASP A 70 24.95 -9.66 4.67
N ASN A 71 24.79 -8.66 5.55
CA ASN A 71 25.78 -8.24 6.54
C ASN A 71 25.54 -8.89 7.91
N GLY A 72 24.51 -9.72 8.04
CA GLY A 72 24.12 -10.37 9.28
C GLY A 72 23.26 -9.50 10.21
N GLN A 73 22.79 -8.33 9.74
CA GLN A 73 21.91 -7.46 10.50
C GLN A 73 20.48 -7.98 10.45
N ALA A 74 19.80 -8.07 11.60
CA ALA A 74 18.38 -8.45 11.65
C ALA A 74 17.54 -7.44 10.84
N ILE A 75 16.72 -7.96 9.92
CA ILE A 75 15.84 -7.16 9.05
C ILE A 75 14.38 -7.54 9.13
N GLN A 76 14.07 -8.66 9.76
CA GLN A 76 12.71 -9.13 10.01
C GLN A 76 12.64 -9.89 11.31
N LEU A 77 11.72 -9.46 12.16
CA LEU A 77 11.35 -10.13 13.41
C LEU A 77 9.99 -10.80 13.24
N VAL A 78 9.78 -11.91 13.93
CA VAL A 78 8.50 -12.62 14.00
C VAL A 78 8.10 -12.78 15.45
N SER A 79 6.80 -12.65 15.72
CA SER A 79 6.25 -12.89 17.07
C SER A 79 6.25 -14.37 17.38
N ASP A 80 6.70 -14.74 18.59
CA ASP A 80 6.65 -16.10 19.10
C ASP A 80 5.23 -16.52 19.53
N GLU A 81 4.29 -15.57 19.63
CA GLU A 81 2.92 -15.78 20.11
C GLU A 81 1.86 -15.67 19.01
N THR A 82 2.17 -14.91 17.95
CA THR A 82 1.27 -14.63 16.83
C THR A 82 2.02 -14.73 15.50
N ASP A 83 1.31 -14.52 14.38
CA ASP A 83 1.96 -14.47 13.06
C ASP A 83 2.44 -13.05 12.69
N ASP A 84 2.54 -12.12 13.66
CA ASP A 84 2.97 -10.75 13.40
C ASP A 84 4.45 -10.70 12.99
N ARG A 85 4.74 -9.82 12.04
CA ARG A 85 6.11 -9.52 11.60
C ARG A 85 6.37 -8.04 11.72
N ILE A 86 7.58 -7.69 12.12
CA ILE A 86 8.12 -6.34 12.12
C ILE A 86 9.36 -6.38 11.25
N LEU A 87 9.37 -5.58 10.18
CA LEU A 87 10.45 -5.65 9.20
C LEU A 87 10.78 -4.28 8.62
N PHE A 88 11.97 -4.16 8.02
CA PHE A 88 12.30 -3.03 7.18
C PHE A 88 11.70 -3.23 5.79
N GLU A 89 10.92 -2.24 5.31
CA GLU A 89 10.33 -2.29 3.97
C GLU A 89 11.17 -1.47 2.99
N VAL A 90 11.72 -2.15 2.00
CA VAL A 90 12.63 -1.66 0.96
C VAL A 90 13.90 -1.03 1.51
N GLY A 91 13.82 -0.04 2.41
CA GLY A 91 14.96 0.64 3.03
C GLY A 91 14.90 0.62 4.55
N TYR A 92 16.02 0.93 5.21
CA TYR A 92 16.12 0.92 6.69
C TYR A 92 15.39 2.09 7.37
N ASN A 93 14.79 3.00 6.61
CA ASN A 93 14.06 4.17 7.12
C ASN A 93 12.57 3.93 7.34
N THR A 94 12.06 2.77 6.95
CA THR A 94 10.64 2.40 7.04
C THR A 94 10.49 1.09 7.79
N LEU A 95 9.65 1.08 8.82
CA LEU A 95 9.20 -0.15 9.48
C LEU A 95 7.81 -0.53 8.99
N GLU A 96 7.67 -1.78 8.58
CA GLU A 96 6.39 -2.43 8.32
C GLU A 96 6.00 -3.30 9.50
N PHE A 97 4.75 -3.17 9.91
CA PHE A 97 4.06 -4.06 10.84
C PHE A 97 3.06 -4.90 10.03
N ALA A 98 3.43 -6.11 9.68
CA ALA A 98 2.53 -7.07 9.04
C ALA A 98 1.89 -7.95 10.11
N PHE A 99 0.64 -7.61 10.48
CA PHE A 99 -0.06 -8.33 11.54
C PHE A 99 -0.65 -9.65 11.04
N GLY A 100 -0.56 -10.68 11.87
CA GLY A 100 -1.28 -11.93 11.66
C GLY A 100 -2.80 -11.68 11.54
N ARG A 101 -3.44 -12.47 10.67
CA ARG A 101 -4.89 -12.43 10.43
C ARG A 101 -5.67 -12.38 11.74
N ALA A 102 -6.60 -11.43 11.87
CA ALA A 102 -7.36 -11.19 13.08
C ALA A 102 -8.87 -11.19 12.81
N GLU A 103 -9.66 -11.53 13.81
CA GLU A 103 -11.10 -11.38 13.76
C GLU A 103 -11.51 -9.91 13.98
N THR A 104 -10.77 -9.20 14.84
CA THR A 104 -11.11 -7.82 15.23
C THR A 104 -9.93 -6.87 15.08
N ILE A 105 -10.24 -5.60 14.74
CA ILE A 105 -9.26 -4.50 14.73
C ILE A 105 -8.67 -4.29 16.13
N GLY A 106 -9.49 -4.48 17.20
CA GLY A 106 -9.05 -4.26 18.58
C GLY A 106 -7.95 -5.21 19.04
N GLU A 107 -7.91 -6.45 18.50
CA GLU A 107 -6.79 -7.38 18.75
C GLU A 107 -5.49 -6.87 18.14
N VAL A 108 -5.54 -6.34 16.92
CA VAL A 108 -4.38 -5.78 16.23
C VAL A 108 -3.91 -4.50 16.90
N GLU A 109 -4.84 -3.59 17.25
CA GLU A 109 -4.52 -2.36 17.99
C GLU A 109 -3.77 -2.63 19.28
N LYS A 110 -4.22 -3.61 20.07
CA LYS A 110 -3.55 -3.97 21.32
C LYS A 110 -2.11 -4.42 21.10
N ARG A 111 -1.85 -5.26 20.08
CA ARG A 111 -0.50 -5.71 19.72
C ARG A 111 0.36 -4.54 19.25
N PHE A 112 -0.15 -3.72 18.34
CA PHE A 112 0.55 -2.55 17.86
C PHE A 112 0.96 -1.59 18.98
N LEU A 113 0.04 -1.26 19.90
CA LEU A 113 0.33 -0.40 21.04
C LEU A 113 1.38 -1.02 21.99
N THR A 114 1.41 -2.35 22.13
CA THR A 114 2.45 -3.05 22.89
C THR A 114 3.82 -2.86 22.25
N TYR A 115 3.93 -3.01 20.93
CA TYR A 115 5.17 -2.78 20.20
C TYR A 115 5.62 -1.31 20.29
N LEU A 116 4.71 -0.37 20.06
CA LEU A 116 5.02 1.07 20.14
C LEU A 116 5.47 1.50 21.54
N ALA A 117 4.90 0.94 22.60
CA ALA A 117 5.26 1.27 23.99
C ALA A 117 6.73 0.94 24.29
N VAL A 118 7.33 -0.02 23.59
CA VAL A 118 8.76 -0.35 23.70
C VAL A 118 9.57 0.47 22.69
N MET A 119 9.14 0.55 21.44
CA MET A 119 9.91 1.17 20.34
C MET A 119 10.10 2.67 20.52
N GLN A 120 9.02 3.41 20.83
CA GLN A 120 9.07 4.86 20.86
C GLN A 120 10.05 5.42 21.91
N PRO A 121 10.12 4.89 23.16
CA PRO A 121 11.14 5.32 24.11
C PRO A 121 12.58 5.04 23.64
N ILE A 122 12.83 3.89 23.03
CA ILE A 122 14.15 3.52 22.50
C ILE A 122 14.59 4.52 21.43
N LEU A 123 13.72 4.83 20.48
CA LEU A 123 13.99 5.78 19.41
C LEU A 123 14.17 7.21 19.95
N LYS A 124 13.28 7.66 20.84
CA LYS A 124 13.32 9.02 21.44
C LYS A 124 14.61 9.29 22.22
N ASN A 125 15.16 8.28 22.90
CA ASN A 125 16.43 8.39 23.61
C ASN A 125 17.63 8.69 22.70
N ARG A 126 17.46 8.53 21.38
CA ARG A 126 18.47 8.75 20.35
C ARG A 126 18.01 9.78 19.30
N ASP A 127 17.13 10.69 19.70
CA ASP A 127 16.55 11.73 18.83
C ASP A 127 15.83 11.20 17.58
N HIS A 128 15.31 9.97 17.61
CA HIS A 128 14.52 9.37 16.55
C HIS A 128 13.08 9.15 16.98
N LEU A 129 12.20 8.96 16.00
CA LEU A 129 10.77 8.77 16.23
C LEU A 129 10.16 7.94 15.12
N LEU A 130 9.25 7.04 15.46
CA LEU A 130 8.33 6.42 14.51
C LEU A 130 7.09 7.31 14.39
N THR A 131 6.69 7.66 13.17
CA THR A 131 5.59 8.61 12.92
C THR A 131 4.69 8.13 11.78
N GLY A 132 3.58 8.81 11.53
CA GLY A 132 2.57 8.39 10.55
C GLY A 132 2.49 9.33 9.35
N PHE A 133 3.37 9.15 8.36
CA PHE A 133 3.32 9.82 7.06
C PHE A 133 3.33 8.80 5.91
N GLY A 134 2.68 9.12 4.82
CA GLY A 134 2.72 8.33 3.59
C GLY A 134 3.95 8.59 2.71
N VAL A 135 4.75 9.58 3.07
CA VAL A 135 6.10 9.83 2.55
C VAL A 135 6.96 10.34 3.71
N ASN A 136 8.16 9.81 3.86
CA ASN A 136 9.08 10.25 4.91
C ASN A 136 9.37 11.76 4.75
N PRO A 137 9.04 12.63 5.73
CA PRO A 137 9.18 14.07 5.58
C PRO A 137 10.63 14.55 5.36
N PHE A 138 11.61 13.70 5.67
CA PHE A 138 13.04 13.96 5.46
C PHE A 138 13.67 13.02 4.43
N TRP A 139 12.87 12.54 3.45
CA TRP A 139 13.32 11.62 2.42
C TRP A 139 14.58 12.11 1.67
N ASP A 140 14.70 13.42 1.48
CA ASP A 140 15.81 14.06 0.78
C ASP A 140 17.12 14.11 1.60
N LYS A 141 17.03 13.86 2.91
CA LYS A 141 18.18 13.79 3.83
C LYS A 141 18.64 12.35 4.07
N ASN A 142 17.71 11.40 4.00
CA ASN A 142 17.97 10.02 4.34
C ASN A 142 18.83 9.29 3.31
N ASP A 143 19.61 8.34 3.77
CA ASP A 143 20.18 7.31 2.92
C ASP A 143 19.05 6.32 2.58
N ASN A 144 18.50 6.47 1.38
CA ASN A 144 17.40 5.64 0.87
C ASN A 144 17.91 4.41 0.10
N ARG A 145 19.07 3.86 0.49
CA ARG A 145 19.54 2.59 -0.07
C ARG A 145 18.63 1.43 0.33
N PRO A 146 18.51 0.40 -0.53
CA PRO A 146 17.74 -0.79 -0.18
C PRO A 146 18.39 -1.53 1.01
N VAL A 147 17.57 -2.25 1.74
CA VAL A 147 18.05 -3.30 2.65
C VAL A 147 18.91 -4.26 1.84
N ALA A 148 20.07 -4.65 2.39
CA ALA A 148 21.03 -5.53 1.73
C ALA A 148 20.45 -6.97 1.63
N SER A 149 19.53 -7.15 0.72
CA SER A 149 18.89 -8.42 0.41
C SER A 149 18.60 -8.53 -1.09
N PRO A 150 18.72 -9.73 -1.68
CA PRO A 150 18.51 -9.94 -3.12
C PRO A 150 17.19 -9.41 -3.65
N ARG A 151 16.12 -9.49 -2.85
CA ARG A 151 14.78 -9.00 -3.25
C ARG A 151 14.76 -7.49 -3.48
N TYR A 152 15.30 -6.71 -2.55
CA TYR A 152 15.22 -5.25 -2.61
C TYR A 152 16.29 -4.66 -3.53
N GLU A 153 17.45 -5.29 -3.60
CA GLU A 153 18.48 -4.92 -4.58
C GLU A 153 17.99 -5.14 -6.01
N MET A 154 17.32 -6.28 -6.28
CA MET A 154 16.70 -6.55 -7.56
C MET A 154 15.61 -5.53 -7.89
N LEU A 155 14.75 -5.19 -6.93
CA LEU A 155 13.69 -4.20 -7.13
C LEU A 155 14.28 -2.84 -7.54
N MET A 156 15.31 -2.38 -6.84
CA MET A 156 15.98 -1.11 -7.17
C MET A 156 16.67 -1.16 -8.54
N ALA A 157 17.28 -2.29 -8.89
CA ALA A 157 17.93 -2.47 -10.19
C ALA A 157 16.89 -2.48 -11.32
N TYR A 158 15.76 -3.16 -11.13
CA TYR A 158 14.63 -3.13 -12.05
C TYR A 158 14.08 -1.71 -12.27
N LEU A 159 13.84 -0.96 -11.21
CA LEU A 159 13.31 0.40 -11.32
C LEU A 159 14.28 1.35 -12.04
N LYS A 160 15.59 1.11 -11.95
CA LYS A 160 16.61 1.89 -12.69
C LYS A 160 16.57 1.66 -14.21
N LEU A 161 15.95 0.59 -14.70
CA LEU A 161 15.72 0.39 -16.16
C LEU A 161 14.89 1.52 -16.77
N GLY A 162 14.06 2.20 -15.95
CA GLY A 162 13.28 3.36 -16.38
C GLY A 162 14.10 4.61 -16.71
N ALA A 163 15.41 4.63 -16.38
CA ALA A 163 16.24 5.79 -16.63
C ALA A 163 16.39 6.08 -18.13
N GLY A 164 15.87 7.23 -18.57
CA GLY A 164 15.93 7.65 -19.96
C GLY A 164 14.82 7.13 -20.87
N ARG A 165 13.83 6.45 -20.30
CA ARG A 165 12.61 6.06 -21.03
C ARG A 165 11.63 7.26 -21.09
N ASP A 166 10.98 7.40 -22.23
CA ASP A 166 9.98 8.49 -22.43
C ASP A 166 8.65 8.23 -21.71
N ASP A 167 8.37 6.96 -21.34
CA ASP A 167 7.16 6.52 -20.66
C ASP A 167 7.32 6.35 -19.15
N VAL A 168 8.50 6.70 -18.60
CA VAL A 168 8.80 6.68 -17.17
C VAL A 168 9.17 8.08 -16.71
N HIS A 169 8.35 8.67 -15.86
CA HIS A 169 8.49 10.09 -15.47
C HIS A 169 9.08 10.26 -14.07
N VAL A 170 9.15 9.20 -13.27
CA VAL A 170 9.72 9.25 -11.92
C VAL A 170 11.23 9.00 -11.95
N SER A 171 11.99 9.99 -11.52
CA SER A 171 13.46 9.92 -11.46
C SER A 171 14.01 9.18 -10.24
N HIS A 172 13.19 8.86 -9.25
CA HIS A 172 13.61 8.27 -7.98
C HIS A 172 13.37 6.76 -7.95
N ALA A 173 14.28 5.97 -8.54
CA ALA A 173 14.18 4.50 -8.53
C ALA A 173 14.15 3.88 -7.10
N ASN A 174 14.55 4.63 -6.08
CA ASN A 174 14.55 4.22 -4.68
C ASN A 174 13.30 4.68 -3.89
N TYR A 175 12.23 5.09 -4.57
CA TYR A 175 11.05 5.64 -3.91
C TYR A 175 10.41 4.69 -2.88
N GLY A 176 10.49 3.38 -3.10
CA GLY A 176 9.98 2.40 -2.15
C GLY A 176 10.60 2.47 -0.75
N ALA A 177 11.81 3.06 -0.61
CA ALA A 177 12.46 3.24 0.68
C ALA A 177 11.91 4.44 1.49
N PHE A 178 11.10 5.31 0.88
CA PHE A 178 10.62 6.52 1.55
C PHE A 178 9.12 6.80 1.40
N ILE A 179 8.35 5.96 0.69
CA ILE A 179 6.89 6.02 0.66
C ILE A 179 6.29 4.94 1.59
N GLN A 180 5.16 5.24 2.25
CA GLN A 180 4.53 4.37 3.23
C GLN A 180 3.02 4.29 3.02
N GLY A 181 2.46 3.10 3.19
CA GLY A 181 1.04 2.82 3.08
C GLY A 181 0.45 2.18 4.34
N SER A 182 -0.88 2.24 4.41
CA SER A 182 -1.68 1.37 5.27
C SER A 182 -2.46 0.42 4.38
N GLN A 183 -2.14 -0.86 4.41
CA GLN A 183 -2.70 -1.88 3.54
C GLN A 183 -3.61 -2.80 4.34
N ILE A 184 -4.76 -3.10 3.78
CA ILE A 184 -5.78 -3.93 4.41
C ILE A 184 -6.09 -5.09 3.50
N GLN A 185 -6.15 -6.29 4.05
CA GLN A 185 -6.53 -7.50 3.33
C GLN A 185 -7.84 -8.05 3.90
N LEU A 186 -8.81 -8.26 3.03
CA LEU A 186 -10.10 -8.88 3.38
C LEU A 186 -10.30 -10.14 2.58
N ASP A 187 -10.81 -11.19 3.24
CA ASP A 187 -11.16 -12.45 2.62
C ASP A 187 -12.27 -12.25 1.58
N VAL A 188 -12.15 -12.91 0.43
CA VAL A 188 -13.16 -12.89 -0.62
C VAL A 188 -13.50 -14.29 -1.11
N THR A 189 -14.78 -14.48 -1.49
CA THR A 189 -15.32 -15.69 -2.11
C THR A 189 -15.45 -15.48 -3.62
N SER A 190 -15.78 -16.52 -4.35
CA SER A 190 -16.11 -16.41 -5.78
C SER A 190 -17.34 -15.53 -6.06
N GLU A 191 -18.24 -15.39 -5.10
CA GLU A 191 -19.49 -14.63 -5.25
C GLU A 191 -19.27 -13.13 -5.01
N ASN A 192 -18.44 -12.77 -4.03
CA ASN A 192 -18.24 -11.37 -3.66
C ASN A 192 -16.97 -10.72 -4.24
N LEU A 193 -16.10 -11.47 -4.93
CA LEU A 193 -14.85 -10.96 -5.50
C LEU A 193 -15.08 -9.75 -6.43
N LEU A 194 -15.87 -9.94 -7.49
CA LEU A 194 -16.09 -8.87 -8.48
C LEU A 194 -16.87 -7.68 -7.92
N PRO A 195 -17.96 -7.86 -7.14
CA PRO A 195 -18.56 -6.77 -6.37
C PRO A 195 -17.54 -5.99 -5.54
N THR A 196 -16.64 -6.68 -4.83
CA THR A 196 -15.60 -6.05 -4.02
C THR A 196 -14.64 -5.23 -4.89
N LEU A 197 -14.09 -5.82 -5.97
CA LEU A 197 -13.17 -5.11 -6.86
C LEU A 197 -13.83 -3.85 -7.44
N ASN A 198 -15.03 -3.98 -7.99
CA ASN A 198 -15.72 -2.89 -8.67
C ASN A 198 -16.13 -1.76 -7.73
N THR A 199 -16.73 -2.07 -6.58
CA THR A 199 -17.22 -1.04 -5.65
C THR A 199 -16.08 -0.28 -4.97
N PHE A 200 -15.04 -0.99 -4.52
CA PHE A 200 -13.89 -0.31 -3.92
C PHE A 200 -13.07 0.47 -4.94
N ASN A 201 -13.01 0.02 -6.21
CA ASN A 201 -12.41 0.80 -7.28
C ASN A 201 -13.19 2.10 -7.54
N ALA A 202 -14.51 2.04 -7.49
CA ALA A 202 -15.34 3.23 -7.72
C ALA A 202 -15.10 4.33 -6.67
N ILE A 203 -14.82 3.99 -5.42
CA ILE A 203 -14.58 5.00 -4.36
C ILE A 203 -13.12 5.48 -4.24
N GLU A 204 -12.25 5.09 -5.15
CA GLU A 204 -10.84 5.55 -5.13
C GLU A 204 -10.69 7.07 -5.12
N PRO A 205 -11.55 7.88 -5.81
CA PRO A 205 -11.52 9.34 -5.67
C PRO A 205 -11.76 9.83 -4.24
N ILE A 206 -12.67 9.17 -3.52
CA ILE A 206 -13.02 9.52 -2.13
C ILE A 206 -11.91 9.10 -1.17
N LYS A 207 -11.33 7.92 -1.39
CA LYS A 207 -10.16 7.43 -0.65
C LYS A 207 -8.95 8.34 -0.86
N ALA A 208 -8.76 8.87 -2.08
CA ALA A 208 -7.72 9.83 -2.40
C ALA A 208 -7.77 11.05 -1.48
N TRP A 209 -8.95 11.67 -1.36
CA TRP A 209 -9.12 12.80 -0.47
C TRP A 209 -9.04 12.39 1.01
N LEU A 210 -9.75 11.33 1.41
CA LEU A 210 -9.94 10.95 2.80
C LEU A 210 -8.65 10.50 3.49
N PHE A 211 -7.77 9.78 2.76
CA PHE A 211 -6.55 9.18 3.29
C PHE A 211 -5.27 9.84 2.78
N ALA A 212 -5.36 11.03 2.15
CA ALA A 212 -4.19 11.78 1.70
C ALA A 212 -3.24 12.11 2.85
N ASN A 213 -2.00 11.68 2.76
CA ASN A 213 -0.94 11.92 3.74
C ASN A 213 0.48 11.73 3.17
N SER A 214 0.64 11.87 1.85
CA SER A 214 1.95 11.72 1.19
C SER A 214 2.29 12.91 0.29
N TYR A 215 2.14 14.13 0.83
CA TYR A 215 2.68 15.32 0.20
C TYR A 215 4.21 15.22 0.16
N LEU A 216 4.80 15.51 -1.01
CA LEU A 216 6.25 15.38 -1.20
C LEU A 216 6.95 16.64 -0.69
N TRP A 217 7.39 16.63 0.56
CA TRP A 217 8.15 17.71 1.20
C TRP A 217 9.48 17.91 0.46
N ASN A 218 9.82 19.17 0.18
CA ASN A 218 11.01 19.54 -0.61
C ASN A 218 11.05 18.94 -2.03
N GLY A 219 9.91 18.46 -2.54
CA GLY A 219 9.71 17.95 -3.89
C GLY A 219 8.83 18.89 -4.74
N GLN A 220 8.54 18.47 -5.98
CA GLN A 220 7.74 19.25 -6.93
C GLN A 220 6.62 18.37 -7.53
N LEU A 221 5.70 17.91 -6.68
CA LEU A 221 4.51 17.20 -7.12
C LEU A 221 3.27 17.93 -6.62
N ASP A 222 2.37 18.26 -7.55
CA ASP A 222 1.12 18.96 -7.25
C ASP A 222 0.03 17.96 -6.83
N THR A 223 0.31 17.17 -5.78
CA THR A 223 -0.60 16.19 -5.25
C THR A 223 -0.38 15.97 -3.75
N LEU A 224 -1.46 15.66 -3.04
CA LEU A 224 -1.44 15.25 -1.64
C LEU A 224 -1.12 13.74 -1.47
N ILE A 225 -1.04 13.00 -2.60
CA ILE A 225 -0.73 11.57 -2.66
C ILE A 225 0.39 11.31 -3.66
N SER A 226 1.62 11.70 -3.32
CA SER A 226 2.80 11.44 -4.15
C SER A 226 3.06 9.94 -4.38
N ARG A 227 2.59 9.06 -3.48
CA ARG A 227 2.69 7.60 -3.65
C ARG A 227 2.11 7.13 -4.98
N ASP A 228 0.97 7.68 -5.41
CA ASP A 228 0.34 7.32 -6.69
C ASP A 228 1.26 7.62 -7.87
N VAL A 229 1.87 8.81 -7.87
CA VAL A 229 2.81 9.22 -8.93
C VAL A 229 4.01 8.28 -8.99
N PHE A 230 4.60 7.93 -7.83
CA PHE A 230 5.73 7.02 -7.77
C PHE A 230 5.40 5.63 -8.30
N TRP A 231 4.22 5.10 -8.02
CA TRP A 231 3.79 3.80 -8.52
C TRP A 231 3.45 3.84 -10.01
N GLU A 232 2.59 4.78 -10.42
CA GLU A 232 1.99 4.81 -11.75
C GLU A 232 2.94 5.35 -12.84
N GLU A 233 3.91 6.19 -12.49
CA GLU A 233 4.85 6.81 -13.42
C GLU A 233 6.26 6.23 -13.36
N SER A 234 6.43 5.08 -12.69
CA SER A 234 7.66 4.29 -12.64
C SER A 234 7.61 3.09 -13.60
N MET A 235 8.64 2.25 -13.57
CA MET A 235 8.67 0.98 -14.30
C MET A 235 7.50 0.04 -13.97
N HIS A 236 6.86 0.20 -12.79
CA HIS A 236 5.67 -0.58 -12.46
C HIS A 236 4.44 -0.13 -13.25
N GLY A 237 4.37 1.12 -13.65
CA GLY A 237 3.25 1.73 -14.37
C GLY A 237 3.41 1.77 -15.90
N VAL A 238 4.44 1.15 -16.47
CA VAL A 238 4.65 1.08 -17.95
C VAL A 238 3.41 0.50 -18.65
N PHE A 239 2.74 -0.46 -18.02
CA PHE A 239 1.42 -0.92 -18.43
C PHE A 239 0.40 -0.42 -17.38
N PRO A 240 -0.60 0.38 -17.78
CA PRO A 240 -1.58 0.94 -16.84
C PRO A 240 -2.34 -0.12 -16.02
N GLU A 241 -2.52 -1.33 -16.58
CA GLU A 241 -3.17 -2.43 -15.89
C GLU A 241 -2.34 -3.00 -14.74
N ASN A 242 -1.04 -2.70 -14.69
CA ASN A 242 -0.13 -3.29 -13.70
C ASN A 242 -0.19 -2.60 -12.33
N THR A 243 -0.68 -1.36 -12.25
CA THR A 243 -0.72 -0.56 -11.01
C THR A 243 -1.91 0.40 -11.00
N GLY A 244 -2.28 0.87 -9.81
CA GLY A 244 -3.26 1.93 -9.66
C GLY A 244 -4.71 1.47 -9.70
N VAL A 245 -5.57 2.36 -10.16
CA VAL A 245 -7.02 2.20 -10.26
C VAL A 245 -7.35 1.38 -11.50
N PHE A 246 -8.28 0.42 -11.38
CA PHE A 246 -8.77 -0.30 -12.56
C PHE A 246 -9.42 0.65 -13.57
N THR A 247 -9.07 0.48 -14.83
CA THR A 247 -9.63 1.24 -15.95
C THR A 247 -10.96 0.66 -16.48
N GLU A 248 -11.35 -0.49 -15.98
CA GLU A 248 -12.51 -1.27 -16.39
C GLU A 248 -13.34 -1.73 -15.19
N THR A 249 -14.58 -2.12 -15.47
CA THR A 249 -15.48 -2.81 -14.54
C THR A 249 -15.61 -4.25 -14.99
N PHE A 250 -15.69 -5.19 -14.06
CA PHE A 250 -15.69 -6.62 -14.34
C PHE A 250 -17.09 -7.20 -14.12
N ASP A 251 -17.70 -7.74 -15.17
CA ASP A 251 -19.05 -8.33 -15.13
C ASP A 251 -19.01 -9.84 -14.83
N ASP A 252 -17.90 -10.50 -15.16
CA ASP A 252 -17.68 -11.92 -14.90
C ASP A 252 -16.19 -12.24 -14.64
N PRO A 253 -15.87 -13.41 -14.05
CA PRO A 253 -14.49 -13.79 -13.74
C PRO A 253 -13.54 -13.84 -14.94
N GLU A 254 -14.07 -14.10 -16.16
CA GLU A 254 -13.24 -14.16 -17.37
C GLU A 254 -12.78 -12.76 -17.79
N THR A 255 -13.64 -11.75 -17.68
CA THR A 255 -13.26 -10.35 -17.96
C THR A 255 -12.17 -9.87 -17.02
N PHE A 256 -12.23 -10.25 -15.73
CA PHE A 256 -11.16 -9.95 -14.78
C PHE A 256 -9.88 -10.73 -15.08
N LEU A 257 -10.00 -11.99 -15.47
CA LEU A 257 -8.84 -12.79 -15.88
C LEU A 257 -8.19 -12.22 -17.15
N ASP A 258 -8.97 -11.75 -18.12
CA ASP A 258 -8.45 -11.05 -19.30
C ASP A 258 -7.70 -9.76 -18.92
N TYR A 259 -8.21 -9.02 -17.93
CA TYR A 259 -7.49 -7.87 -17.38
C TYR A 259 -6.14 -8.30 -16.79
N LEU A 260 -6.10 -9.37 -16.00
CA LEU A 260 -4.86 -9.88 -15.41
C LEU A 260 -3.83 -10.31 -16.46
N THR A 261 -4.25 -10.79 -17.64
CA THR A 261 -3.29 -11.13 -18.71
C THR A 261 -2.57 -9.91 -19.29
N ARG A 262 -3.10 -8.70 -19.10
CA ARG A 262 -2.46 -7.45 -19.51
C ARG A 262 -1.51 -6.88 -18.46
N THR A 263 -1.45 -7.47 -17.28
CA THR A 263 -0.41 -7.14 -16.28
C THR A 263 0.91 -7.82 -16.63
N ALA A 264 2.02 -7.34 -16.05
CA ALA A 264 3.35 -7.70 -16.50
C ALA A 264 4.07 -8.73 -15.62
N LEU A 265 4.88 -9.56 -16.30
CA LEU A 265 6.02 -10.24 -15.69
C LEU A 265 7.26 -9.36 -15.90
N PHE A 266 8.12 -9.24 -14.89
CA PHE A 266 9.36 -8.46 -14.95
C PHE A 266 10.49 -9.06 -14.11
N THR A 267 10.23 -10.20 -13.45
CA THR A 267 11.21 -10.87 -12.59
C THR A 267 11.01 -12.38 -12.62
N ARG A 268 12.12 -13.08 -12.43
CA ARG A 268 12.17 -14.51 -12.12
C ARG A 268 12.99 -14.67 -10.83
N THR A 269 12.40 -15.25 -9.80
CA THR A 269 13.10 -15.53 -8.54
C THR A 269 13.01 -17.00 -8.18
N SER A 270 14.10 -17.53 -7.65
CA SER A 270 14.20 -18.84 -7.01
C SER A 270 14.81 -18.65 -5.62
N GLU A 271 15.00 -19.73 -4.86
CA GLU A 271 15.61 -19.67 -3.54
C GLU A 271 17.04 -19.08 -3.56
N THR A 272 17.76 -19.23 -4.68
CA THR A 272 19.19 -18.88 -4.78
C THR A 272 19.47 -17.78 -5.80
N ASN A 273 18.52 -17.46 -6.69
CA ASN A 273 18.75 -16.53 -7.80
C ASN A 273 17.55 -15.63 -8.00
N ALA A 274 17.83 -14.37 -8.34
CA ALA A 274 16.85 -13.41 -8.81
C ALA A 274 17.34 -12.78 -10.11
N TYR A 275 16.43 -12.65 -11.06
CA TYR A 275 16.65 -12.01 -12.35
C TYR A 275 15.56 -11.00 -12.60
N TYR A 276 15.88 -9.92 -13.32
CA TYR A 276 14.90 -8.92 -13.72
C TYR A 276 15.06 -8.59 -15.22
N PHE A 277 13.98 -8.13 -15.81
CA PHE A 277 13.91 -7.82 -17.23
C PHE A 277 12.87 -6.73 -17.51
N GLU A 278 12.88 -6.18 -18.72
CA GLU A 278 11.85 -5.24 -19.18
C GLU A 278 10.47 -5.88 -19.02
N PRO A 279 9.45 -5.12 -18.53
CA PRO A 279 8.14 -5.69 -18.27
C PRO A 279 7.48 -6.22 -19.55
N ILE A 280 6.97 -7.44 -19.50
CA ILE A 280 6.28 -8.11 -20.60
C ILE A 280 4.89 -8.49 -20.12
N GLN A 281 3.83 -8.04 -20.80
CA GLN A 281 2.47 -8.45 -20.47
C GLN A 281 2.32 -9.97 -20.52
N ALA A 282 1.57 -10.55 -19.61
CA ALA A 282 1.38 -12.00 -19.52
C ALA A 282 0.79 -12.58 -20.82
N THR A 283 -0.05 -11.79 -21.53
CA THR A 283 -0.61 -12.17 -22.84
C THR A 283 0.46 -12.41 -23.90
N ASP A 284 1.60 -11.73 -23.83
CA ASP A 284 2.67 -11.81 -24.82
C ASP A 284 3.87 -12.64 -24.36
N TYR A 285 3.89 -13.05 -23.10
CA TYR A 285 5.05 -13.67 -22.46
C TYR A 285 5.57 -14.90 -23.21
N PHE A 286 4.69 -15.82 -23.59
CA PHE A 286 5.06 -17.04 -24.33
C PHE A 286 5.20 -16.84 -25.84
N ASN A 287 5.08 -15.60 -26.34
CA ASN A 287 5.39 -15.27 -27.74
C ASN A 287 6.89 -14.99 -27.95
N HIS A 288 7.66 -14.86 -26.88
CA HIS A 288 9.11 -14.70 -26.91
C HIS A 288 9.79 -16.07 -26.92
N ASP A 289 10.79 -16.27 -27.78
CA ASP A 289 11.67 -17.44 -27.73
C ASP A 289 12.73 -17.24 -26.62
N GLU A 290 13.20 -16.00 -26.47
CA GLU A 290 14.24 -15.57 -25.55
C GLU A 290 13.88 -14.19 -24.93
N ILE A 291 14.18 -14.01 -23.66
CA ILE A 291 13.99 -12.76 -22.91
C ILE A 291 15.35 -12.26 -22.44
N PRO A 292 15.82 -11.10 -22.95
CA PRO A 292 16.98 -10.41 -22.37
C PRO A 292 16.71 -10.06 -20.90
N ALA A 293 17.63 -10.38 -20.04
CA ALA A 293 17.48 -10.21 -18.60
C ALA A 293 18.81 -9.84 -17.93
N PHE A 294 18.73 -9.50 -16.65
CA PHE A 294 19.89 -9.12 -15.83
C PHE A 294 19.89 -9.94 -14.54
N ASP A 295 21.08 -10.28 -14.07
CA ASP A 295 21.28 -10.77 -12.71
C ASP A 295 21.38 -9.63 -11.69
N LEU A 296 21.51 -9.94 -10.39
CA LEU A 296 21.59 -8.96 -9.31
C LEU A 296 22.81 -8.03 -9.39
N VAL A 297 23.88 -8.45 -10.05
CA VAL A 297 25.10 -7.64 -10.25
C VAL A 297 25.09 -6.90 -11.59
N GLY A 298 24.01 -7.02 -12.36
CA GLY A 298 23.79 -6.30 -13.62
C GLY A 298 24.46 -6.94 -14.84
N ASN A 299 24.82 -8.22 -14.78
CA ASN A 299 25.30 -8.93 -15.98
C ASN A 299 24.11 -9.28 -16.88
N ASP A 300 24.34 -9.09 -18.19
CA ASP A 300 23.40 -9.51 -19.22
C ASP A 300 23.31 -11.05 -19.30
N LEU A 301 22.09 -11.55 -19.43
CA LEU A 301 21.81 -12.95 -19.67
C LEU A 301 20.51 -13.10 -20.51
N VAL A 302 20.22 -14.33 -20.90
CA VAL A 302 19.02 -14.65 -21.68
C VAL A 302 18.24 -15.73 -20.95
N LEU A 303 16.93 -15.49 -20.76
CA LEU A 303 16.00 -16.45 -20.17
C LEU A 303 15.08 -17.00 -21.26
N THR A 304 14.75 -18.28 -21.17
CA THR A 304 13.65 -18.87 -21.93
C THR A 304 12.36 -18.75 -21.13
N PRO A 305 11.25 -18.27 -21.71
CA PRO A 305 9.95 -18.20 -21.02
C PRO A 305 9.56 -19.52 -20.38
N SER A 306 9.06 -19.46 -19.15
CA SER A 306 8.69 -20.66 -18.38
C SER A 306 7.40 -20.43 -17.59
N PRO A 307 6.53 -21.45 -17.46
CA PRO A 307 5.39 -21.41 -16.53
C PRO A 307 5.81 -21.10 -15.08
N PHE A 308 7.03 -21.44 -14.69
CA PHE A 308 7.57 -21.13 -13.37
C PHE A 308 7.61 -19.63 -13.08
N ASP A 309 7.76 -18.79 -14.09
CA ASP A 309 7.86 -17.34 -13.92
C ASP A 309 6.55 -16.72 -13.40
N PHE A 310 5.41 -17.36 -13.69
CA PHE A 310 4.11 -16.96 -13.17
C PHE A 310 3.98 -17.15 -11.65
N LYS A 311 4.85 -17.92 -11.01
CA LYS A 311 4.91 -18.01 -9.54
C LYS A 311 5.33 -16.72 -8.87
N THR A 312 6.02 -15.84 -9.60
CA THR A 312 6.43 -14.53 -9.12
C THR A 312 5.60 -13.37 -9.69
N HIS A 313 4.64 -13.70 -10.58
CA HIS A 313 3.71 -12.69 -11.12
C HIS A 313 3.00 -11.94 -10.00
N ARG A 314 2.97 -10.61 -10.12
CA ARG A 314 2.24 -9.70 -9.23
C ARG A 314 1.83 -8.44 -9.98
N SER A 315 0.75 -7.83 -9.53
CA SER A 315 0.37 -6.47 -9.90
C SER A 315 0.42 -5.57 -8.68
N TYR A 316 0.27 -4.28 -8.90
CA TYR A 316 0.24 -3.25 -7.86
C TYR A 316 -1.05 -2.42 -7.96
N GLN A 317 -2.13 -3.09 -8.37
CA GLN A 317 -3.47 -2.53 -8.42
C GLN A 317 -3.93 -2.15 -7.01
N TYR A 318 -4.76 -1.12 -6.90
CA TYR A 318 -5.20 -0.62 -5.60
C TYR A 318 -6.19 -1.55 -4.90
N GLN A 319 -6.89 -2.41 -5.65
CA GLN A 319 -7.66 -3.56 -5.16
C GLN A 319 -7.03 -4.83 -5.71
N ASN A 320 -5.95 -5.28 -5.12
CA ASN A 320 -5.15 -6.38 -5.63
C ASN A 320 -5.64 -7.74 -5.12
N LEU A 321 -6.12 -8.63 -6.02
CA LEU A 321 -6.40 -10.02 -5.64
C LEU A 321 -5.08 -10.73 -5.33
N THR A 322 -4.94 -11.20 -4.11
CA THR A 322 -3.74 -11.92 -3.66
C THR A 322 -3.84 -13.42 -3.88
N THR A 323 -2.71 -14.11 -3.87
CA THR A 323 -2.64 -15.57 -3.93
C THR A 323 -3.20 -16.27 -2.67
N ARG A 324 -3.58 -15.51 -1.65
CA ARG A 324 -4.17 -16.01 -0.40
C ARG A 324 -5.71 -16.04 -0.43
N GLY A 325 -6.33 -15.59 -1.53
CA GLY A 325 -7.78 -15.45 -1.64
C GLY A 325 -8.31 -14.27 -0.83
N THR A 326 -7.54 -13.19 -0.78
CA THR A 326 -7.92 -11.91 -0.20
C THR A 326 -7.83 -10.81 -1.26
N VAL A 327 -8.61 -9.76 -1.13
CA VAL A 327 -8.35 -8.49 -1.80
C VAL A 327 -7.52 -7.62 -0.85
N GLU A 328 -6.38 -7.16 -1.34
CA GLU A 328 -5.49 -6.23 -0.67
C GLU A 328 -5.76 -4.81 -1.16
N PHE A 329 -6.15 -3.92 -0.23
CA PHE A 329 -6.40 -2.50 -0.50
C PHE A 329 -5.13 -1.70 -0.24
N ARG A 330 -4.47 -1.23 -1.30
CA ARG A 330 -3.11 -0.67 -1.27
C ARG A 330 -3.04 0.85 -1.38
N SER A 331 -4.15 1.50 -1.73
CA SER A 331 -4.17 2.91 -2.14
C SER A 331 -4.03 3.93 -1.00
N SER A 332 -4.28 3.52 0.26
CA SER A 332 -4.25 4.44 1.40
C SER A 332 -2.83 4.75 1.84
N CYS A 333 -2.53 6.03 2.06
CA CYS A 333 -1.27 6.44 2.70
C CYS A 333 -1.22 5.94 4.14
N ALA A 334 -0.01 5.77 4.69
CA ALA A 334 0.15 5.64 6.13
C ALA A 334 -0.48 6.83 6.84
N GLN A 335 -1.18 6.57 7.94
CA GLN A 335 -1.96 7.55 8.67
C GLN A 335 -1.23 7.97 9.95
N PRO A 336 -1.51 9.15 10.53
CA PRO A 336 -1.06 9.48 11.87
C PRO A 336 -1.34 8.33 12.85
N ILE A 337 -0.44 8.08 13.81
CA ILE A 337 -0.49 6.86 14.66
C ILE A 337 -1.84 6.70 15.37
N SER A 338 -2.44 7.81 15.87
CA SER A 338 -3.77 7.78 16.49
C SER A 338 -4.90 7.33 15.55
N SER A 339 -4.69 7.42 14.25
CA SER A 339 -5.68 7.06 13.23
C SER A 339 -5.23 5.91 12.31
N SER A 340 -4.23 5.12 12.71
CA SER A 340 -3.69 4.00 11.91
C SER A 340 -4.75 2.97 11.53
N PHE A 341 -5.75 2.74 12.40
CA PHE A 341 -6.79 1.73 12.17
C PHE A 341 -8.03 2.25 11.43
N THR A 342 -8.06 3.52 11.06
CA THR A 342 -9.18 4.11 10.29
C THR A 342 -9.36 3.43 8.93
N VAL A 343 -8.26 3.07 8.26
CA VAL A 343 -8.28 2.41 6.95
C VAL A 343 -8.93 1.03 7.08
N ALA A 344 -8.56 0.25 8.10
CA ALA A 344 -9.14 -1.06 8.36
C ALA A 344 -10.65 -0.96 8.66
N ALA A 345 -11.04 -0.05 9.55
CA ALA A 345 -12.44 0.14 9.93
C ALA A 345 -13.31 0.56 8.73
N PHE A 346 -12.82 1.47 7.91
CA PHE A 346 -13.52 1.93 6.71
C PHE A 346 -13.78 0.78 5.72
N HIS A 347 -12.73 0.02 5.36
CA HIS A 347 -12.87 -1.08 4.41
C HIS A 347 -13.69 -2.24 4.98
N LEU A 348 -13.45 -2.61 6.23
CA LEU A 348 -14.16 -3.71 6.89
C LEU A 348 -15.65 -3.42 7.05
N GLY A 349 -16.01 -2.19 7.43
CA GLY A 349 -17.41 -1.77 7.56
C GLY A 349 -18.14 -1.76 6.23
N LEU A 350 -17.52 -1.25 5.16
CA LEU A 350 -18.11 -1.27 3.81
C LEU A 350 -18.25 -2.70 3.27
N MET A 351 -17.24 -3.54 3.49
CA MET A 351 -17.28 -4.93 3.05
C MET A 351 -18.42 -5.72 3.72
N GLN A 352 -18.70 -5.44 5.01
CA GLN A 352 -19.83 -6.05 5.74
C GLN A 352 -21.20 -5.70 5.15
N GLU A 353 -21.31 -4.54 4.48
CA GLU A 353 -22.52 -4.03 3.83
C GLU A 353 -22.42 -4.03 2.30
N LEU A 354 -21.67 -4.97 1.70
CA LEU A 354 -21.29 -4.94 0.29
C LEU A 354 -22.46 -4.69 -0.67
N SER A 355 -23.62 -5.36 -0.49
CA SER A 355 -24.78 -5.15 -1.36
C SER A 355 -25.40 -3.75 -1.22
N ALA A 356 -25.43 -3.19 -0.01
CA ALA A 356 -25.88 -1.81 0.21
C ALA A 356 -24.83 -0.81 -0.35
N PHE A 357 -23.55 -1.17 -0.29
CA PHE A 357 -22.48 -0.40 -0.86
C PHE A 357 -22.56 -0.34 -2.41
N GLU A 358 -22.81 -1.47 -3.08
CA GLU A 358 -23.09 -1.50 -4.52
C GLU A 358 -24.27 -0.58 -4.89
N ALA A 359 -25.38 -0.67 -4.15
CA ALA A 359 -26.56 0.16 -4.39
C ALA A 359 -26.28 1.66 -4.20
N LEU A 360 -25.48 2.03 -3.21
CA LEU A 360 -25.03 3.40 -2.97
C LEU A 360 -24.21 3.93 -4.17
N ILE A 361 -23.20 3.17 -4.62
CA ILE A 361 -22.32 3.53 -5.75
C ILE A 361 -23.12 3.66 -7.04
N ALA A 362 -24.05 2.75 -7.32
CA ALA A 362 -24.83 2.74 -8.54
C ALA A 362 -25.62 4.05 -8.74
N ASN A 363 -26.13 4.64 -7.64
CA ASN A 363 -27.11 5.74 -7.66
C ASN A 363 -26.56 7.06 -7.07
N HIS A 364 -25.29 7.15 -6.70
CA HIS A 364 -24.77 8.33 -6.03
C HIS A 364 -24.62 9.52 -7.01
N ALA A 365 -25.15 10.69 -6.64
CA ALA A 365 -25.17 11.91 -7.44
C ALA A 365 -23.75 12.39 -7.85
N PHE A 366 -22.73 12.11 -7.05
CA PHE A 366 -21.33 12.42 -7.36
C PHE A 366 -20.93 11.95 -8.77
N TYR A 367 -21.40 10.78 -9.20
CA TYR A 367 -21.08 10.25 -10.53
C TYR A 367 -21.93 10.81 -11.66
N GLU A 368 -23.06 11.46 -11.35
CA GLU A 368 -23.83 12.24 -12.33
C GLU A 368 -23.07 13.50 -12.70
N ASP A 369 -22.40 14.14 -11.72
CA ASP A 369 -21.66 15.38 -11.90
C ASP A 369 -20.23 15.16 -12.45
N TYR A 370 -19.52 14.15 -11.98
CA TYR A 370 -18.10 13.94 -12.28
C TYR A 370 -17.82 12.77 -13.24
N GLY A 371 -18.80 11.92 -13.55
CA GLY A 371 -18.62 10.72 -14.37
C GLY A 371 -17.96 9.56 -13.61
N ARG A 372 -17.50 8.53 -14.36
CA ARG A 372 -16.95 7.27 -13.80
C ARG A 372 -15.55 6.95 -14.33
N ASP A 373 -14.79 7.93 -14.74
CA ASP A 373 -13.36 7.78 -15.03
C ASP A 373 -12.58 7.81 -13.70
N TYR A 374 -12.57 6.68 -13.01
CA TYR A 374 -12.05 6.59 -11.65
C TYR A 374 -10.54 6.94 -11.55
N PRO A 375 -9.66 6.54 -12.47
CA PRO A 375 -8.27 7.00 -12.46
C PRO A 375 -8.15 8.52 -12.53
N LYS A 376 -8.88 9.16 -13.43
CA LYS A 376 -8.89 10.62 -13.57
C LYS A 376 -9.48 11.31 -12.34
N LEU A 377 -10.57 10.77 -11.79
CA LEU A 377 -11.20 11.31 -10.59
C LEU A 377 -10.28 11.19 -9.38
N ARG A 378 -9.57 10.07 -9.23
CA ARG A 378 -8.58 9.90 -8.14
C ARG A 378 -7.50 10.98 -8.23
N ARG A 379 -6.95 11.26 -9.40
CA ARG A 379 -6.00 12.36 -9.62
C ARG A 379 -6.62 13.72 -9.31
N ARG A 380 -7.88 13.97 -9.73
CA ARG A 380 -8.59 15.23 -9.46
C ARG A 380 -8.78 15.49 -7.97
N PHE A 381 -9.17 14.46 -7.19
CA PHE A 381 -9.46 14.63 -5.77
C PHE A 381 -8.23 14.43 -4.85
N SER A 382 -7.03 14.32 -5.42
CA SER A 382 -5.76 14.27 -4.68
C SER A 382 -4.99 15.59 -4.65
N VAL A 383 -5.50 16.67 -5.29
CA VAL A 383 -4.82 17.97 -5.34
C VAL A 383 -5.10 18.83 -4.10
N PRO A 384 -4.20 19.74 -3.72
CA PRO A 384 -4.40 20.59 -2.54
C PRO A 384 -5.44 21.70 -2.74
N ASP A 385 -5.76 22.08 -3.98
CA ASP A 385 -6.55 23.27 -4.36
C ASP A 385 -7.94 22.94 -4.90
N LEU A 386 -8.65 21.99 -4.27
CA LEU A 386 -10.05 21.71 -4.60
C LEU A 386 -10.91 22.96 -4.41
N SER A 387 -11.83 23.20 -5.35
CA SER A 387 -12.86 24.24 -5.19
C SER A 387 -13.76 23.92 -3.98
N SER A 388 -14.45 24.95 -3.46
CA SER A 388 -15.38 24.73 -2.34
C SER A 388 -16.50 23.74 -2.70
N GLU A 389 -16.97 23.73 -3.95
CA GLU A 389 -17.99 22.81 -4.44
C GLU A 389 -17.45 21.37 -4.48
N GLU A 390 -16.29 21.14 -5.09
CA GLU A 390 -15.66 19.83 -5.12
C GLU A 390 -15.37 19.27 -3.72
N LEU A 391 -14.94 20.16 -2.80
CA LEU A 391 -14.68 19.80 -1.42
C LEU A 391 -15.99 19.44 -0.68
N ASP A 392 -17.09 20.14 -0.96
CA ASP A 392 -18.42 19.81 -0.43
C ASP A 392 -18.91 18.46 -0.96
N ASP A 393 -18.75 18.20 -2.24
CA ASP A 393 -19.21 16.97 -2.90
C ASP A 393 -18.41 15.74 -2.40
N VAL A 394 -17.08 15.82 -2.36
CA VAL A 394 -16.24 14.72 -1.90
C VAL A 394 -16.47 14.42 -0.42
N THR A 395 -16.64 15.45 0.42
CA THR A 395 -16.90 15.26 1.84
C THR A 395 -18.29 14.72 2.13
N LYS A 396 -19.30 15.12 1.35
CA LYS A 396 -20.64 14.57 1.43
C LYS A 396 -20.63 13.08 1.08
N PHE A 397 -20.00 12.70 -0.02
CA PHE A 397 -19.91 11.29 -0.40
C PHE A 397 -19.08 10.49 0.62
N ALA A 398 -17.96 11.04 1.11
CA ALA A 398 -17.20 10.42 2.19
C ALA A 398 -18.07 10.16 3.43
N LYS A 399 -18.95 11.12 3.79
CA LYS A 399 -19.88 10.95 4.90
C LYS A 399 -20.88 9.81 4.68
N ASP A 400 -21.45 9.70 3.48
CA ASP A 400 -22.41 8.64 3.16
C ASP A 400 -21.74 7.25 3.23
N LEU A 401 -20.48 7.14 2.78
CA LEU A 401 -19.67 5.93 2.92
C LEU A 401 -19.36 5.61 4.39
N LEU A 402 -19.03 6.61 5.20
CA LEU A 402 -18.75 6.44 6.63
C LEU A 402 -19.98 6.01 7.41
N ASP A 403 -21.16 6.56 7.08
CA ASP A 403 -22.43 6.16 7.69
C ASP A 403 -22.73 4.67 7.38
N LEU A 404 -22.50 4.24 6.14
CA LEU A 404 -22.64 2.84 5.75
C LEU A 404 -21.61 1.94 6.43
N ALA A 405 -20.35 2.35 6.47
CA ALA A 405 -19.30 1.61 7.17
C ALA A 405 -19.60 1.46 8.68
N THR A 406 -20.17 2.50 9.29
CA THR A 406 -20.61 2.46 10.69
C THR A 406 -21.68 1.37 10.90
N VAL A 407 -22.69 1.29 10.03
CA VAL A 407 -23.72 0.25 10.08
C VAL A 407 -23.09 -1.15 10.00
N GLY A 408 -22.14 -1.34 9.08
CA GLY A 408 -21.44 -2.62 8.94
C GLY A 408 -20.64 -3.00 10.18
N LEU A 409 -19.89 -2.06 10.76
CA LEU A 409 -19.11 -2.32 11.99
C LEU A 409 -20.00 -2.55 13.22
N GLU A 410 -21.16 -1.88 13.31
CA GLU A 410 -22.14 -2.13 14.38
C GLU A 410 -22.74 -3.53 14.27
N LYS A 411 -23.04 -4.00 13.05
CA LYS A 411 -23.52 -5.39 12.82
C LYS A 411 -22.49 -6.44 13.22
N ARG A 412 -21.19 -6.15 13.06
CA ARG A 412 -20.10 -7.03 13.53
C ARG A 412 -20.11 -7.16 15.06
N GLY A 413 -20.54 -6.14 15.80
CA GLY A 413 -20.73 -6.19 17.25
C GLY A 413 -19.46 -6.09 18.11
N PHE A 414 -18.29 -5.78 17.53
CA PHE A 414 -17.00 -5.70 18.24
C PHE A 414 -16.65 -4.28 18.72
N GLY A 415 -17.54 -3.29 18.53
CA GLY A 415 -17.30 -1.91 18.93
C GLY A 415 -16.27 -1.17 18.07
N GLU A 416 -16.08 -1.61 16.84
CA GLU A 416 -15.05 -1.11 15.91
C GLU A 416 -15.42 0.23 15.26
N ALA A 417 -16.69 0.65 15.31
CA ALA A 417 -17.13 1.96 14.78
C ALA A 417 -16.38 3.14 15.39
N LYS A 418 -15.81 3.01 16.60
CA LYS A 418 -14.97 4.01 17.25
C LYS A 418 -13.78 4.45 16.37
N TYR A 419 -13.22 3.56 15.55
CA TYR A 419 -12.09 3.84 14.68
C TYR A 419 -12.43 4.77 13.50
N LEU A 420 -13.71 4.98 13.20
CA LEU A 420 -14.15 5.93 12.17
C LEU A 420 -14.19 7.39 12.65
N ALA A 421 -14.03 7.65 13.96
CA ALA A 421 -14.17 8.99 14.55
C ALA A 421 -13.25 10.03 13.89
N ALA A 422 -11.98 9.69 13.64
CA ALA A 422 -11.05 10.58 12.96
C ALA A 422 -11.47 10.90 11.52
N LEU A 423 -12.08 9.95 10.80
CA LEU A 423 -12.57 10.17 9.44
C LEU A 423 -13.80 11.09 9.44
N TYR A 424 -14.73 10.95 10.38
CA TYR A 424 -15.82 11.90 10.56
C TYR A 424 -15.32 13.31 10.89
N GLN A 425 -14.24 13.40 11.68
CA GLN A 425 -13.63 14.70 11.95
C GLN A 425 -13.06 15.33 10.67
N ARG A 426 -12.35 14.57 9.83
CA ARG A 426 -11.85 15.06 8.53
C ARG A 426 -12.98 15.61 7.64
N VAL A 427 -14.08 14.86 7.54
CA VAL A 427 -15.27 15.30 6.79
C VAL A 427 -15.84 16.60 7.39
N LYS A 428 -15.94 16.70 8.70
CA LYS A 428 -16.48 17.90 9.39
C LYS A 428 -15.59 19.12 9.22
N THR A 429 -14.26 18.97 9.34
CA THR A 429 -13.30 20.08 9.22
C THR A 429 -12.88 20.34 7.78
N LYS A 430 -13.18 19.42 6.87
CA LYS A 430 -12.70 19.41 5.49
C LYS A 430 -11.17 19.38 5.38
N GLU A 431 -10.53 18.71 6.32
CA GLU A 431 -9.07 18.55 6.41
C GLU A 431 -8.67 17.09 6.48
N ASN A 432 -7.91 16.62 5.51
CA ASN A 432 -7.18 15.35 5.59
C ASN A 432 -5.79 15.56 6.23
N PRO A 433 -5.04 14.51 6.58
CA PRO A 433 -3.74 14.66 7.23
C PRO A 433 -2.72 15.49 6.46
N ALA A 434 -2.69 15.41 5.12
CA ALA A 434 -1.77 16.20 4.30
C ALA A 434 -2.10 17.70 4.37
N ILE A 435 -3.37 18.09 4.23
CA ILE A 435 -3.84 19.48 4.37
C ILE A 435 -3.56 19.99 5.79
N LYS A 436 -3.79 19.17 6.81
CA LYS A 436 -3.47 19.51 8.18
C LYS A 436 -1.99 19.81 8.36
N ALA A 437 -1.10 18.98 7.82
CA ALA A 437 0.34 19.22 7.88
C ALA A 437 0.73 20.53 7.18
N LEU A 438 0.13 20.85 6.03
CA LEU A 438 0.34 22.11 5.32
C LEU A 438 -0.09 23.31 6.19
N HIS A 439 -1.28 23.28 6.81
CA HIS A 439 -1.74 24.35 7.70
C HIS A 439 -0.84 24.51 8.94
N LEU A 440 -0.31 23.41 9.50
CA LEU A 440 0.63 23.47 10.60
C LEU A 440 1.96 24.14 10.19
N LEU A 441 2.47 23.87 8.99
CA LEU A 441 3.64 24.55 8.44
C LEU A 441 3.37 26.05 8.23
N GLU A 442 2.22 26.42 7.66
CA GLU A 442 1.80 27.81 7.49
C GLU A 442 1.68 28.53 8.83
N ALA A 443 1.29 27.81 9.88
CA ALA A 443 1.27 28.31 11.26
C ALA A 443 2.66 28.39 11.92
N GLY A 444 3.73 28.07 11.19
CA GLY A 444 5.12 28.17 11.64
C GLY A 444 5.68 26.95 12.37
N LYS A 445 4.97 25.80 12.33
CA LYS A 445 5.52 24.54 12.83
C LYS A 445 6.58 23.99 11.87
N THR A 446 7.57 23.29 12.42
CA THR A 446 8.57 22.55 11.64
C THR A 446 8.07 21.15 11.29
N LEU A 447 8.67 20.50 10.28
CA LEU A 447 8.36 19.10 9.96
C LEU A 447 8.65 18.15 11.13
N SER A 448 9.67 18.45 11.95
CA SER A 448 9.96 17.69 13.17
C SER A 448 8.81 17.78 14.19
N GLU A 449 8.31 18.99 14.47
CA GLU A 449 7.15 19.18 15.38
C GLU A 449 5.89 18.50 14.83
N ILE A 450 5.67 18.53 13.52
CA ILE A 450 4.53 17.85 12.89
C ILE A 450 4.71 16.33 13.00
N SER A 451 5.93 15.82 12.87
CA SER A 451 6.23 14.41 13.07
C SER A 451 5.92 13.94 14.50
N GLU A 452 6.23 14.76 15.51
CA GLU A 452 5.84 14.48 16.90
C GLU A 452 4.32 14.49 17.08
N ILE A 453 3.61 15.46 16.50
CA ILE A 453 2.14 15.52 16.52
C ILE A 453 1.53 14.26 15.90
N PHE A 454 2.05 13.79 14.77
CA PHE A 454 1.53 12.61 14.08
C PHE A 454 1.93 11.28 14.74
N ALA A 455 2.93 11.31 15.64
CA ALA A 455 3.37 10.16 16.41
C ALA A 455 2.66 10.00 17.78
N ASP A 456 2.20 11.12 18.38
CA ASP A 456 1.79 11.13 19.80
C ASP A 456 0.47 10.43 20.12
N GLY A 457 -0.25 9.91 19.13
CA GLY A 457 -1.49 9.15 19.37
C GLY A 457 -2.59 9.90 20.12
N LYS A 458 -2.43 11.20 20.32
CA LYS A 458 -3.46 12.04 20.91
C LYS A 458 -4.33 12.59 19.80
N ASP A 459 -5.63 12.38 19.93
CA ASP A 459 -6.64 12.94 19.03
C ASP A 459 -6.39 14.42 18.83
N ILE A 460 -6.21 14.78 17.59
CA ILE A 460 -6.03 16.18 17.20
C ILE A 460 -7.37 16.66 16.67
#